data_83357e16b163294fb0d7d7dfb987e85f
#
_entry.id   83357e16b163294fb0d7d7dfb987e85f
#
_cell.length_a   1.000
_cell.length_b   1.000
_cell.length_c   1.000
_cell.angle_alpha   90.00
_cell.angle_beta   90.00
_cell.angle_gamma   90.00
#
_symmetry.space_group_name_H-M   'P 1'
#
loop_
_entity.id
_entity.type
_entity.pdbx_description
1 polymer ?
#
loop_
_entity_poly.entity_id
_entity_poly.type
_entity_poly.pdbx_seq_one_letter_code
_entity_poly.pdbx_strand_id
1 'polypeptide(L)'
;MKYTVTIDMAAIDVVATLIDENKNQKVMHFPYEGMAFPTDPVTPDNIVNTLVDALASMRADLPGEYDGIVEVRFATGIANGWFALDENFTPLTDVVSGGDNRAAKYVDALMINGIGGQLQRKTGLPMTATEPLVLTLWMKNERPEAYTNAAHFMGVLEYVTYRLFGLNIVDEALAARTGYYNVAHKTWDVQALAVTGLTAEQLPEIVADTEIKAPLLPEVMVKTGLSADTIFYLR
;
A
#
# COMPACT_ATOMS: atom_id res chain seq x y z
N MET A 1 -29.43 6.70 -8.58
CA MET A 1 -28.91 5.64 -7.69
C MET A 1 -27.44 5.89 -7.48
N LYS A 2 -27.01 5.94 -6.21
CA LYS A 2 -25.61 6.17 -5.81
C LYS A 2 -24.95 4.83 -5.49
N TYR A 3 -23.66 4.75 -5.72
CA TYR A 3 -22.87 3.55 -5.47
C TYR A 3 -21.64 3.85 -4.61
N THR A 4 -21.32 2.91 -3.73
CA THR A 4 -20.04 2.83 -3.03
C THR A 4 -19.23 1.69 -3.62
N VAL A 5 -17.94 1.88 -3.76
CA VAL A 5 -16.99 0.85 -4.22
C VAL A 5 -16.02 0.53 -3.09
N THR A 6 -15.83 -0.75 -2.81
CA THR A 6 -14.71 -1.23 -1.99
C THR A 6 -13.71 -1.93 -2.90
N ILE A 7 -12.46 -1.54 -2.82
CA ILE A 7 -11.35 -2.13 -3.57
C ILE A 7 -10.44 -2.87 -2.60
N ASP A 8 -10.26 -4.16 -2.81
CA ASP A 8 -9.27 -4.97 -2.10
C ASP A 8 -8.17 -5.42 -3.08
N MET A 9 -6.95 -5.01 -2.81
CA MET A 9 -5.78 -5.45 -3.55
C MET A 9 -5.29 -6.76 -2.94
N ALA A 10 -5.87 -7.87 -3.42
CA ALA A 10 -5.56 -9.21 -2.94
C ALA A 10 -4.23 -9.73 -3.53
N ALA A 11 -3.86 -10.97 -3.20
CA ALA A 11 -2.55 -11.51 -3.55
C ALA A 11 -2.34 -11.72 -5.06
N ILE A 12 -3.41 -11.96 -5.82
CA ILE A 12 -3.33 -12.29 -7.26
C ILE A 12 -4.25 -11.43 -8.14
N ASP A 13 -5.11 -10.63 -7.52
CA ASP A 13 -6.09 -9.81 -8.22
C ASP A 13 -6.48 -8.57 -7.43
N VAL A 14 -7.15 -7.65 -8.09
CA VAL A 14 -7.96 -6.62 -7.46
C VAL A 14 -9.38 -7.11 -7.36
N VAL A 15 -9.91 -7.19 -6.15
CA VAL A 15 -11.31 -7.52 -5.89
C VAL A 15 -12.09 -6.23 -5.68
N ALA A 16 -13.00 -5.91 -6.60
CA ALA A 16 -13.82 -4.72 -6.54
C ALA A 16 -15.27 -5.08 -6.21
N THR A 17 -15.81 -4.49 -5.15
CA THR A 17 -17.22 -4.68 -4.73
C THR A 17 -17.99 -3.40 -4.92
N LEU A 18 -18.97 -3.42 -5.81
CA LEU A 18 -19.94 -2.35 -6.03
C LEU A 18 -21.14 -2.56 -5.12
N ILE A 19 -21.53 -1.52 -4.39
CA ILE A 19 -22.64 -1.56 -3.42
C ILE A 19 -23.64 -0.45 -3.76
N ASP A 20 -24.88 -0.80 -3.98
CA ASP A 20 -25.97 0.17 -4.22
C ASP A 20 -26.62 0.67 -2.92
N GLU A 21 -27.53 1.65 -3.03
CA GLU A 21 -28.29 2.22 -1.90
C GLU A 21 -29.16 1.17 -1.16
N ASN A 22 -29.54 0.08 -1.83
CA ASN A 22 -30.30 -1.04 -1.24
C ASN A 22 -29.40 -2.11 -0.62
N LYS A 23 -28.08 -1.90 -0.58
CA LYS A 23 -27.07 -2.85 -0.09
C LYS A 23 -26.90 -4.11 -0.97
N ASN A 24 -27.42 -4.08 -2.22
CA ASN A 24 -27.06 -5.12 -3.18
C ASN A 24 -25.59 -4.98 -3.55
N GLN A 25 -24.91 -6.12 -3.71
CA GLN A 25 -23.49 -6.15 -3.98
C GLN A 25 -23.21 -6.90 -5.29
N LYS A 26 -22.28 -6.34 -6.08
CA LYS A 26 -21.69 -7.00 -7.23
C LYS A 26 -20.18 -7.06 -7.01
N VAL A 27 -19.64 -8.28 -6.90
CA VAL A 27 -18.19 -8.51 -6.75
C VAL A 27 -17.60 -8.83 -8.12
N MET A 28 -16.48 -8.20 -8.43
CA MET A 28 -15.73 -8.43 -9.66
C MET A 28 -14.25 -8.65 -9.34
N HIS A 29 -13.61 -9.53 -10.10
CA HIS A 29 -12.22 -9.92 -9.95
C HIS A 29 -11.41 -9.48 -11.17
N PHE A 30 -10.29 -8.80 -10.93
CA PHE A 30 -9.38 -8.30 -11.96
C PHE A 30 -7.98 -8.86 -11.68
N PRO A 31 -7.61 -9.98 -12.32
CA PRO A 31 -6.31 -10.61 -12.11
C PRO A 31 -5.15 -9.69 -12.52
N TYR A 32 -4.04 -9.73 -11.76
CA TYR A 32 -2.81 -9.05 -12.17
C TYR A 32 -2.21 -9.74 -13.40
N GLU A 33 -1.71 -8.95 -14.35
CA GLU A 33 -1.11 -9.47 -15.56
C GLU A 33 0.12 -10.33 -15.23
N GLY A 34 0.18 -11.52 -15.83
CA GLY A 34 1.30 -12.45 -15.70
C GLY A 34 1.34 -13.26 -14.41
N MET A 35 0.42 -13.06 -13.48
CA MET A 35 0.35 -13.85 -12.24
C MET A 35 -0.58 -15.05 -12.40
N ALA A 36 -0.07 -16.23 -12.01
CA ALA A 36 -0.86 -17.47 -11.91
C ALA A 36 -0.95 -17.96 -10.46
N PHE A 37 0.03 -17.63 -9.62
CA PHE A 37 0.12 -18.06 -8.23
C PHE A 37 0.41 -16.86 -7.29
N PRO A 38 -0.01 -16.92 -6.02
CA PRO A 38 0.28 -15.88 -5.03
C PRO A 38 1.77 -15.63 -4.74
N THR A 39 2.65 -16.54 -5.20
CA THR A 39 4.10 -16.44 -5.07
C THR A 39 4.78 -15.81 -6.28
N ASP A 40 4.04 -15.56 -7.35
CA ASP A 40 4.59 -14.91 -8.53
C ASP A 40 4.91 -13.43 -8.20
N PRO A 41 6.00 -12.89 -8.76
CA PRO A 41 6.35 -11.50 -8.53
C PRO A 41 5.31 -10.57 -9.18
N VAL A 42 4.88 -9.56 -8.45
CA VAL A 42 4.03 -8.50 -8.97
C VAL A 42 4.73 -7.15 -8.85
N THR A 43 4.72 -6.38 -9.93
CA THR A 43 5.25 -5.01 -9.89
C THR A 43 4.22 -4.07 -9.28
N PRO A 44 4.65 -3.00 -8.56
CA PRO A 44 3.73 -1.99 -8.04
C PRO A 44 2.87 -1.36 -9.14
N ASP A 45 3.43 -1.12 -10.33
CA ASP A 45 2.70 -0.57 -11.47
C ASP A 45 1.60 -1.49 -11.99
N ASN A 46 1.83 -2.82 -11.99
CA ASN A 46 0.80 -3.78 -12.38
C ASN A 46 -0.42 -3.69 -11.45
N ILE A 47 -0.20 -3.57 -10.15
CA ILE A 47 -1.28 -3.39 -9.16
C ILE A 47 -2.07 -2.12 -9.43
N VAL A 48 -1.38 -0.98 -9.62
CA VAL A 48 -2.03 0.31 -9.89
C VAL A 48 -2.81 0.28 -11.21
N ASN A 49 -2.23 -0.26 -12.27
CA ASN A 49 -2.88 -0.33 -13.57
C ASN A 49 -4.14 -1.19 -13.51
N THR A 50 -4.06 -2.37 -12.88
CA THR A 50 -5.21 -3.25 -12.68
C THR A 50 -6.32 -2.58 -11.86
N LEU A 51 -5.94 -1.84 -10.80
CA LEU A 51 -6.90 -1.09 -9.98
C LEU A 51 -7.61 0.00 -10.79
N VAL A 52 -6.86 0.78 -11.58
CA VAL A 52 -7.44 1.83 -12.43
C VAL A 52 -8.37 1.24 -13.49
N ASP A 53 -7.98 0.12 -14.09
CA ASP A 53 -8.82 -0.60 -15.07
C ASP A 53 -10.08 -1.20 -14.40
N ALA A 54 -9.98 -1.67 -13.16
CA ALA A 54 -11.12 -2.14 -12.37
C ALA A 54 -12.12 -0.99 -12.12
N LEU A 55 -11.65 0.18 -11.68
CA LEU A 55 -12.51 1.36 -11.47
C LEU A 55 -13.19 1.81 -12.77
N ALA A 56 -12.46 1.83 -13.89
CA ALA A 56 -13.00 2.17 -15.21
C ALA A 56 -14.08 1.17 -15.66
N SER A 57 -13.83 -0.13 -15.48
CA SER A 57 -14.78 -1.20 -15.81
C SER A 57 -16.04 -1.11 -14.98
N MET A 58 -15.91 -0.91 -13.65
CA MET A 58 -17.05 -0.75 -12.78
C MET A 58 -17.90 0.46 -13.16
N ARG A 59 -17.26 1.56 -13.53
CA ARG A 59 -17.94 2.77 -14.00
C ARG A 59 -18.71 2.50 -15.31
N ALA A 60 -18.11 1.77 -16.24
CA ALA A 60 -18.72 1.45 -17.53
C ALA A 60 -19.93 0.49 -17.41
N ASP A 61 -19.93 -0.38 -16.40
CA ASP A 61 -20.99 -1.34 -16.11
C ASP A 61 -22.25 -0.72 -15.49
N LEU A 62 -22.20 0.54 -15.08
CA LEU A 62 -23.32 1.21 -14.44
C LEU A 62 -24.34 1.67 -15.52
N PRO A 63 -25.66 1.58 -15.22
CA PRO A 63 -26.70 2.06 -16.14
C PRO A 63 -26.56 3.58 -16.36
N GLY A 64 -26.97 4.06 -17.55
CA GLY A 64 -26.82 5.45 -17.95
C GLY A 64 -27.56 6.48 -17.08
N GLU A 65 -28.58 6.04 -16.32
CA GLU A 65 -29.36 6.86 -15.37
C GLU A 65 -28.93 6.62 -13.93
N TYR A 66 -27.67 6.96 -13.57
CA TYR A 66 -27.19 6.85 -12.18
C TYR A 66 -26.49 8.13 -11.76
N ASP A 67 -26.52 8.39 -10.45
CA ASP A 67 -25.88 9.58 -9.85
C ASP A 67 -24.36 9.44 -9.71
N GLY A 68 -23.82 8.24 -9.90
CA GLY A 68 -22.40 7.96 -9.91
C GLY A 68 -21.88 7.12 -8.75
N ILE A 69 -20.60 6.79 -8.83
CA ILE A 69 -19.82 6.26 -7.72
C ILE A 69 -19.48 7.46 -6.82
N VAL A 70 -20.09 7.50 -5.63
CA VAL A 70 -19.95 8.61 -4.71
C VAL A 70 -18.83 8.41 -3.69
N GLU A 71 -18.42 7.15 -3.48
CA GLU A 71 -17.41 6.79 -2.49
C GLU A 71 -16.59 5.58 -2.96
N VAL A 72 -15.29 5.63 -2.74
CA VAL A 72 -14.35 4.53 -2.94
C VAL A 72 -13.55 4.31 -1.67
N ARG A 73 -13.54 3.07 -1.17
CA ARG A 73 -12.75 2.64 -0.02
C ARG A 73 -11.70 1.64 -0.45
N PHE A 74 -10.47 1.90 -0.07
CA PHE A 74 -9.38 0.97 -0.31
C PHE A 74 -9.19 0.03 0.87
N ALA A 75 -8.90 -1.24 0.55
CA ALA A 75 -8.37 -2.22 1.48
C ALA A 75 -7.18 -2.90 0.83
N THR A 76 -6.29 -3.45 1.60
CA THR A 76 -5.14 -4.18 1.07
C THR A 76 -5.08 -5.58 1.66
N GLY A 77 -5.33 -6.57 0.82
CA GLY A 77 -5.10 -7.99 1.10
C GLY A 77 -3.63 -8.36 0.93
N ILE A 78 -2.83 -7.56 0.21
CA ILE A 78 -1.36 -7.67 0.17
C ILE A 78 -0.81 -7.00 1.43
N ALA A 79 -1.08 -7.64 2.57
CA ALA A 79 -0.62 -7.13 3.85
C ALA A 79 0.91 -7.00 3.86
N ASN A 80 1.40 -5.84 4.27
CA ASN A 80 2.82 -5.52 4.39
C ASN A 80 3.60 -5.61 3.07
N GLY A 81 2.94 -5.51 1.91
CA GLY A 81 3.65 -5.35 0.63
C GLY A 81 4.58 -4.13 0.70
N TRP A 82 5.89 -4.33 0.45
CA TRP A 82 6.91 -3.32 0.65
C TRP A 82 7.91 -3.30 -0.50
N PHE A 83 8.32 -2.13 -0.93
CA PHE A 83 9.26 -1.96 -2.04
C PHE A 83 9.98 -0.62 -2.00
N ALA A 84 11.07 -0.54 -2.76
CA ALA A 84 11.93 0.64 -2.89
C ALA A 84 11.64 1.37 -4.21
N LEU A 85 11.74 2.71 -4.19
CA LEU A 85 11.54 3.58 -5.34
C LEU A 85 12.67 4.62 -5.45
N ASP A 86 12.95 5.06 -6.66
CA ASP A 86 13.89 6.15 -6.93
C ASP A 86 13.30 7.54 -6.59
N GLU A 87 14.05 8.60 -6.89
CA GLU A 87 13.64 9.99 -6.67
C GLU A 87 12.40 10.43 -7.47
N ASN A 88 12.08 9.72 -8.54
CA ASN A 88 10.90 9.96 -9.39
C ASN A 88 9.73 9.04 -9.04
N PHE A 89 9.81 8.33 -7.92
CA PHE A 89 8.85 7.30 -7.51
C PHE A 89 8.73 6.13 -8.49
N THR A 90 9.79 5.83 -9.25
CA THR A 90 9.87 4.65 -10.10
C THR A 90 10.26 3.43 -9.25
N PRO A 91 9.50 2.32 -9.30
CA PRO A 91 9.83 1.12 -8.54
C PRO A 91 11.19 0.53 -8.92
N LEU A 92 12.02 0.27 -7.91
CA LEU A 92 13.33 -0.38 -8.03
C LEU A 92 13.25 -1.87 -7.72
N THR A 93 12.17 -2.31 -7.07
CA THR A 93 11.94 -3.71 -6.71
C THR A 93 10.48 -4.08 -6.95
N ASP A 94 10.22 -5.38 -7.10
CA ASP A 94 8.87 -5.93 -7.02
C ASP A 94 8.33 -5.81 -5.58
N VAL A 95 7.01 -6.00 -5.44
CA VAL A 95 6.35 -6.04 -4.13
C VAL A 95 6.77 -7.32 -3.40
N VAL A 96 7.33 -7.16 -2.22
CA VAL A 96 7.53 -8.28 -1.30
C VAL A 96 6.31 -8.36 -0.39
N SER A 97 5.54 -9.44 -0.50
CA SER A 97 4.26 -9.60 0.19
C SER A 97 4.29 -10.68 1.28
N GLY A 98 3.17 -10.83 1.98
CA GLY A 98 2.98 -11.83 3.03
C GLY A 98 3.23 -13.27 2.55
N GLY A 99 3.80 -14.10 3.43
CA GLY A 99 4.20 -15.47 3.12
C GLY A 99 5.65 -15.63 2.66
N ASP A 100 6.34 -14.53 2.37
CA ASP A 100 7.75 -14.53 2.01
C ASP A 100 8.64 -14.52 3.26
N ASN A 101 9.45 -15.56 3.42
CA ASN A 101 10.35 -15.73 4.57
C ASN A 101 11.80 -15.34 4.28
N ARG A 102 12.09 -14.69 3.14
CA ARG A 102 13.47 -14.33 2.74
C ARG A 102 14.22 -13.50 3.77
N ALA A 103 13.51 -12.71 4.58
CA ALA A 103 14.08 -11.82 5.59
C ALA A 103 14.13 -12.43 7.02
N ALA A 104 13.76 -13.71 7.21
CA ALA A 104 13.67 -14.34 8.54
C ALA A 104 14.95 -14.24 9.37
N LYS A 105 16.13 -14.42 8.75
CA LYS A 105 17.44 -14.31 9.46
C LYS A 105 17.67 -12.94 10.10
N TYR A 106 17.05 -11.88 9.58
CA TYR A 106 17.17 -10.52 10.16
C TYR A 106 16.28 -10.35 11.39
N VAL A 107 15.14 -11.05 11.47
CA VAL A 107 14.33 -11.13 12.69
C VAL A 107 15.17 -11.74 13.82
N ASP A 108 15.77 -12.90 13.55
CA ASP A 108 16.61 -13.59 14.54
C ASP A 108 17.77 -12.70 15.02
N ALA A 109 18.45 -12.04 14.10
CA ALA A 109 19.55 -11.14 14.43
C ALA A 109 19.11 -9.96 15.32
N LEU A 110 17.96 -9.35 15.03
CA LEU A 110 17.39 -8.25 15.81
C LEU A 110 16.93 -8.72 17.21
N MET A 111 16.37 -9.92 17.30
CA MET A 111 15.93 -10.49 18.59
C MET A 111 17.12 -10.87 19.49
N ILE A 112 18.14 -11.50 18.94
CA ILE A 112 19.34 -11.92 19.68
C ILE A 112 20.10 -10.71 20.26
N ASN A 113 20.23 -9.62 19.53
CA ASN A 113 20.91 -8.43 20.00
C ASN A 113 20.04 -7.51 20.89
N GLY A 114 18.78 -7.88 21.14
CA GLY A 114 17.83 -7.18 22.01
C GLY A 114 17.16 -5.95 21.39
N ILE A 115 17.54 -5.54 20.17
CA ILE A 115 16.92 -4.40 19.46
C ILE A 115 15.47 -4.76 19.08
N GLY A 116 15.26 -5.98 18.60
CA GLY A 116 13.93 -6.45 18.20
C GLY A 116 12.89 -6.32 19.32
N GLY A 117 13.24 -6.75 20.54
CA GLY A 117 12.36 -6.59 21.70
C GLY A 117 12.09 -5.13 22.10
N GLN A 118 13.03 -4.21 21.84
CA GLN A 118 12.81 -2.77 22.06
C GLN A 118 11.83 -2.21 21.02
N LEU A 119 12.01 -2.55 19.74
CA LEU A 119 11.15 -2.11 18.66
C LEU A 119 9.71 -2.64 18.83
N GLN A 120 9.56 -3.92 19.17
CA GLN A 120 8.22 -4.50 19.46
C GLN A 120 7.46 -3.73 20.54
N ARG A 121 8.13 -3.25 21.59
CA ARG A 121 7.48 -2.42 22.63
C ARG A 121 7.04 -1.06 22.11
N LYS A 122 7.76 -0.48 21.14
CA LYS A 122 7.46 0.84 20.57
C LYS A 122 6.37 0.78 19.49
N THR A 123 6.38 -0.27 18.69
CA THR A 123 5.40 -0.47 17.60
C THR A 123 4.11 -1.13 18.09
N GLY A 124 4.17 -1.85 19.21
CA GLY A 124 3.05 -2.63 19.75
C GLY A 124 2.78 -3.94 19.00
N LEU A 125 3.64 -4.33 18.05
CA LEU A 125 3.46 -5.52 17.20
C LEU A 125 4.66 -6.49 17.32
N PRO A 126 4.43 -7.82 17.14
CA PRO A 126 5.52 -8.78 17.04
C PRO A 126 6.29 -8.56 15.72
N MET A 127 7.61 -8.68 15.79
CA MET A 127 8.48 -8.58 14.61
C MET A 127 8.37 -9.85 13.76
N THR A 128 8.16 -9.68 12.47
CA THR A 128 8.00 -10.78 11.50
C THR A 128 8.91 -10.61 10.29
N ALA A 129 9.16 -11.68 9.54
CA ALA A 129 9.98 -11.66 8.34
C ALA A 129 9.39 -10.79 7.21
N THR A 130 8.08 -10.55 7.23
CA THR A 130 7.37 -9.77 6.23
C THR A 130 7.12 -8.33 6.65
N GLU A 131 7.62 -7.93 7.82
CA GLU A 131 7.48 -6.56 8.30
C GLU A 131 8.39 -5.60 7.49
N PRO A 132 7.88 -4.45 7.02
CA PRO A 132 8.63 -3.47 6.23
C PRO A 132 10.02 -3.14 6.74
N LEU A 133 10.20 -2.92 8.04
CA LEU A 133 11.51 -2.69 8.65
C LEU A 133 12.48 -3.85 8.38
N VAL A 134 12.02 -5.09 8.55
CA VAL A 134 12.83 -6.29 8.35
C VAL A 134 13.13 -6.52 6.87
N LEU A 135 12.16 -6.24 6.00
CA LEU A 135 12.34 -6.26 4.54
C LEU A 135 13.34 -5.20 4.07
N THR A 136 13.34 -4.01 4.68
CA THR A 136 14.36 -2.99 4.39
C THR A 136 15.75 -3.46 4.76
N LEU A 137 15.92 -4.14 5.91
CA LEU A 137 17.22 -4.75 6.27
C LEU A 137 17.64 -5.82 5.27
N TRP A 138 16.70 -6.63 4.81
CA TRP A 138 16.96 -7.59 3.75
C TRP A 138 17.41 -6.88 2.47
N MET A 139 16.69 -5.84 2.01
CA MET A 139 17.08 -5.07 0.81
C MET A 139 18.47 -4.47 0.96
N LYS A 140 18.78 -3.88 2.11
CA LYS A 140 20.10 -3.27 2.41
C LYS A 140 21.26 -4.26 2.22
N ASN A 141 21.06 -5.53 2.58
CA ASN A 141 22.12 -6.53 2.57
C ASN A 141 22.11 -7.41 1.32
N GLU A 142 20.95 -7.72 0.75
CA GLU A 142 20.79 -8.68 -0.35
C GLU A 142 20.46 -8.01 -1.68
N ARG A 143 20.07 -6.74 -1.65
CA ARG A 143 19.77 -5.90 -2.81
C ARG A 143 20.42 -4.52 -2.67
N PRO A 144 21.73 -4.44 -2.42
CA PRO A 144 22.42 -3.18 -2.05
C PRO A 144 22.29 -2.10 -3.14
N GLU A 145 22.21 -2.47 -4.41
CA GLU A 145 22.01 -1.53 -5.50
C GLU A 145 20.63 -0.86 -5.41
N ALA A 146 19.56 -1.64 -5.27
CA ALA A 146 18.21 -1.10 -5.11
C ALA A 146 18.09 -0.25 -3.84
N TYR A 147 18.66 -0.72 -2.71
CA TYR A 147 18.64 0.03 -1.47
C TYR A 147 19.38 1.37 -1.57
N THR A 148 20.57 1.40 -2.22
CA THR A 148 21.39 2.62 -2.34
C THR A 148 20.77 3.66 -3.26
N ASN A 149 20.08 3.21 -4.32
CA ASN A 149 19.41 4.08 -5.27
C ASN A 149 18.00 4.48 -4.81
N ALA A 150 17.50 3.92 -3.69
CA ALA A 150 16.17 4.23 -3.19
C ALA A 150 16.12 5.60 -2.51
N ALA A 151 15.26 6.46 -3.03
CA ALA A 151 14.87 7.71 -2.39
C ALA A 151 13.66 7.52 -1.47
N HIS A 152 12.78 6.54 -1.78
CA HIS A 152 11.56 6.28 -1.03
C HIS A 152 11.36 4.79 -0.78
N PHE A 153 10.69 4.49 0.34
CA PHE A 153 10.22 3.15 0.70
C PHE A 153 8.75 3.25 1.12
N MET A 154 7.90 2.40 0.56
CA MET A 154 6.46 2.44 0.87
C MET A 154 5.76 1.10 0.63
N GLY A 155 4.54 1.01 1.12
CA GLY A 155 3.64 -0.10 0.86
C GLY A 155 2.79 0.10 -0.39
N VAL A 156 1.96 -0.90 -0.67
CA VAL A 156 1.10 -0.89 -1.86
C VAL A 156 0.06 0.23 -1.81
N LEU A 157 -0.59 0.45 -0.65
CA LEU A 157 -1.65 1.46 -0.58
C LEU A 157 -1.09 2.88 -0.68
N GLU A 158 0.08 3.14 -0.09
CA GLU A 158 0.77 4.41 -0.18
C GLU A 158 1.17 4.71 -1.63
N TYR A 159 1.64 3.70 -2.37
CA TYR A 159 1.96 3.85 -3.79
C TYR A 159 0.71 4.10 -4.64
N VAL A 160 -0.37 3.37 -4.37
CA VAL A 160 -1.68 3.64 -5.01
C VAL A 160 -2.10 5.08 -4.75
N THR A 161 -2.01 5.56 -3.51
CA THR A 161 -2.37 6.94 -3.15
C THR A 161 -1.50 7.95 -3.89
N TYR A 162 -0.20 7.69 -3.98
CA TYR A 162 0.69 8.55 -4.76
C TYR A 162 0.31 8.56 -6.26
N ARG A 163 0.07 7.40 -6.86
CA ARG A 163 -0.23 7.28 -8.29
C ARG A 163 -1.61 7.81 -8.68
N LEU A 164 -2.56 7.81 -7.75
CA LEU A 164 -3.91 8.31 -8.02
C LEU A 164 -4.07 9.79 -7.67
N PHE A 165 -3.37 10.30 -6.66
CA PHE A 165 -3.60 11.63 -6.09
C PHE A 165 -2.34 12.50 -5.99
N GLY A 166 -1.15 11.97 -6.24
CA GLY A 166 0.11 12.65 -6.03
C GLY A 166 0.51 12.79 -4.56
N LEU A 167 -0.11 12.04 -3.65
CA LEU A 167 0.10 12.13 -2.20
C LEU A 167 0.91 10.95 -1.68
N ASN A 168 2.06 11.23 -1.07
CA ASN A 168 2.87 10.22 -0.37
C ASN A 168 2.49 10.19 1.11
N ILE A 169 1.36 9.56 1.44
CA ILE A 169 0.78 9.52 2.79
C ILE A 169 0.47 8.10 3.24
N VAL A 170 0.44 7.90 4.56
CA VAL A 170 0.04 6.66 5.23
C VAL A 170 -0.81 6.97 6.45
N ASP A 171 -1.88 6.22 6.71
CA ASP A 171 -2.63 6.36 7.95
C ASP A 171 -1.90 5.71 9.14
N GLU A 172 -2.22 6.16 10.38
CA GLU A 172 -1.58 5.66 11.60
C GLU A 172 -1.65 4.13 11.76
N ALA A 173 -2.73 3.48 11.31
CA ALA A 173 -2.87 2.04 11.49
C ALA A 173 -2.02 1.22 10.50
N LEU A 174 -1.82 1.70 9.28
CA LEU A 174 -0.87 1.11 8.34
C LEU A 174 0.57 1.43 8.76
N ALA A 175 0.85 2.66 9.17
CA ALA A 175 2.15 3.05 9.70
C ALA A 175 2.58 2.14 10.86
N ALA A 176 1.65 1.81 11.78
CA ALA A 176 1.91 0.91 12.89
C ALA A 176 2.35 -0.50 12.46
N ARG A 177 1.95 -0.96 11.25
CA ARG A 177 2.31 -2.28 10.72
C ARG A 177 3.67 -2.33 10.03
N THR A 178 4.35 -1.18 9.90
CA THR A 178 5.64 -1.10 9.19
C THR A 178 6.85 -1.50 10.02
N GLY A 179 6.72 -1.54 11.35
CA GLY A 179 7.85 -1.68 12.27
C GLY A 179 8.62 -0.39 12.53
N TYR A 180 8.27 0.69 11.84
CA TYR A 180 8.89 2.01 12.00
C TYR A 180 8.13 2.97 12.91
N TYR A 181 6.83 2.72 13.15
CA TYR A 181 5.95 3.67 13.85
C TYR A 181 6.04 3.53 15.36
N ASN A 182 6.25 4.65 16.05
CA ASN A 182 6.19 4.72 17.49
C ASN A 182 4.77 5.11 17.93
N VAL A 183 4.03 4.15 18.48
CA VAL A 183 2.61 4.35 18.87
C VAL A 183 2.43 5.38 19.99
N ALA A 184 3.43 5.56 20.86
CA ALA A 184 3.35 6.52 21.95
C ALA A 184 3.58 7.97 21.48
N HIS A 185 4.44 8.16 20.50
CA HIS A 185 4.82 9.49 19.97
C HIS A 185 4.12 9.84 18.66
N LYS A 186 3.41 8.90 18.04
CA LYS A 186 2.70 9.08 16.76
C LYS A 186 3.61 9.59 15.63
N THR A 187 4.81 9.04 15.55
CA THR A 187 5.83 9.43 14.57
C THR A 187 6.70 8.24 14.18
N TRP A 188 7.51 8.39 13.15
CA TRP A 188 8.54 7.41 12.82
C TRP A 188 9.56 7.30 13.93
N ASP A 189 9.89 6.07 14.35
CA ASP A 189 10.80 5.81 15.48
C ASP A 189 12.27 5.97 15.07
N VAL A 190 12.99 6.83 15.75
CA VAL A 190 14.40 7.13 15.45
C VAL A 190 15.29 5.90 15.52
N GLN A 191 15.03 4.95 16.44
CA GLN A 191 15.81 3.73 16.55
C GLN A 191 15.53 2.77 15.38
N ALA A 192 14.26 2.67 14.97
CA ALA A 192 13.86 1.88 13.79
C ALA A 192 14.51 2.40 12.51
N LEU A 193 14.49 3.71 12.32
CA LEU A 193 15.17 4.38 11.21
C LEU A 193 16.70 4.13 11.25
N ALA A 194 17.33 4.31 12.40
CA ALA A 194 18.76 4.10 12.56
C ALA A 194 19.21 2.66 12.27
N VAL A 195 18.40 1.67 12.66
CA VAL A 195 18.67 0.23 12.41
C VAL A 195 18.75 -0.06 10.93
N THR A 196 17.85 0.49 10.16
CA THR A 196 17.80 0.29 8.70
C THR A 196 18.72 1.27 7.96
N GLY A 197 19.03 2.43 8.56
CA GLY A 197 19.80 3.51 7.95
C GLY A 197 18.93 4.44 7.09
N LEU A 198 17.61 4.41 7.28
CA LEU A 198 16.68 5.34 6.62
C LEU A 198 16.55 6.65 7.40
N THR A 199 16.04 7.66 6.71
CA THR A 199 15.52 8.89 7.29
C THR A 199 14.00 8.95 7.19
N ALA A 200 13.35 9.84 7.95
CA ALA A 200 11.90 9.96 7.94
C ALA A 200 11.37 10.44 6.58
N GLU A 201 12.16 11.22 5.85
CA GLU A 201 11.82 11.76 4.53
C GLU A 201 11.74 10.68 3.45
N GLN A 202 12.34 9.52 3.69
CA GLN A 202 12.25 8.35 2.78
C GLN A 202 10.98 7.53 2.99
N LEU A 203 10.19 7.84 4.02
CA LEU A 203 8.91 7.19 4.35
C LEU A 203 7.74 8.12 4.07
N PRO A 204 6.51 7.59 3.87
CA PRO A 204 5.31 8.40 3.70
C PRO A 204 5.03 9.33 4.89
N GLU A 205 4.32 10.43 4.65
CA GLU A 205 3.81 11.29 5.70
C GLU A 205 2.68 10.58 6.47
N ILE A 206 2.76 10.58 7.81
CA ILE A 206 1.73 9.97 8.65
C ILE A 206 0.54 10.91 8.78
N VAL A 207 -0.66 10.44 8.42
CA VAL A 207 -1.90 11.21 8.54
C VAL A 207 -2.87 10.53 9.51
N ALA A 208 -3.63 11.33 10.24
CA ALA A 208 -4.65 10.84 11.18
C ALA A 208 -5.99 10.54 10.47
N ASP A 209 -6.28 11.27 9.40
CA ASP A 209 -7.52 11.15 8.65
C ASP A 209 -7.37 10.08 7.55
N THR A 210 -8.39 9.25 7.39
CA THR A 210 -8.43 8.25 6.32
C THR A 210 -9.12 8.76 5.05
N GLU A 211 -9.81 9.90 5.11
CA GLU A 211 -10.38 10.56 3.93
C GLU A 211 -9.27 11.25 3.14
N ILE A 212 -9.18 10.94 1.84
CA ILE A 212 -8.23 11.57 0.93
C ILE A 212 -8.80 12.90 0.46
N LYS A 213 -8.25 14.01 0.94
CA LYS A 213 -8.70 15.39 0.64
C LYS A 213 -8.00 15.99 -0.57
N ALA A 214 -7.82 15.19 -1.61
CA ALA A 214 -7.25 15.62 -2.88
C ALA A 214 -8.06 15.04 -4.05
N PRO A 215 -8.19 15.75 -5.16
CA PRO A 215 -8.80 15.18 -6.36
C PRO A 215 -7.89 14.12 -6.97
N LEU A 216 -8.48 13.20 -7.72
CA LEU A 216 -7.71 12.32 -8.61
C LEU A 216 -6.84 13.15 -9.56
N LEU A 217 -5.67 12.64 -9.89
CA LEU A 217 -4.85 13.21 -10.96
C LEU A 217 -5.66 13.23 -12.27
N PRO A 218 -5.48 14.26 -13.13
CA PRO A 218 -6.29 14.44 -14.34
C PRO A 218 -6.32 13.21 -15.24
N GLU A 219 -5.18 12.54 -15.44
CA GLU A 219 -5.05 11.34 -16.26
C GLU A 219 -5.82 10.15 -15.66
N VAL A 220 -5.84 10.01 -14.33
CA VAL A 220 -6.59 8.96 -13.64
C VAL A 220 -8.09 9.24 -13.74
N MET A 221 -8.51 10.49 -13.57
CA MET A 221 -9.91 10.89 -13.70
C MET A 221 -10.44 10.61 -15.12
N VAL A 222 -9.65 10.93 -16.14
CA VAL A 222 -10.01 10.64 -17.54
C VAL A 222 -10.11 9.13 -17.79
N LYS A 223 -9.16 8.34 -17.27
CA LYS A 223 -9.12 6.90 -17.50
C LYS A 223 -10.26 6.17 -16.76
N THR A 224 -10.55 6.55 -15.53
CA THR A 224 -11.59 5.91 -14.71
C THR A 224 -13.01 6.42 -15.04
N GLY A 225 -13.14 7.63 -15.54
CA GLY A 225 -14.43 8.31 -15.74
C GLY A 225 -15.16 8.63 -14.42
N LEU A 226 -14.46 8.61 -13.28
CA LEU A 226 -15.02 8.98 -11.98
C LEU A 226 -15.23 10.48 -11.87
N SER A 227 -16.23 10.88 -11.07
CA SER A 227 -16.51 12.30 -10.79
C SER A 227 -15.44 12.91 -9.89
N ALA A 228 -15.20 14.22 -10.05
CA ALA A 228 -14.40 15.00 -9.11
C ALA A 228 -15.01 15.04 -7.69
N ASP A 229 -16.31 14.78 -7.56
CA ASP A 229 -17.02 14.73 -6.27
C ASP A 229 -16.97 13.34 -5.60
N THR A 230 -16.32 12.35 -6.22
CA THR A 230 -16.14 11.03 -5.61
C THR A 230 -15.20 11.14 -4.40
N ILE A 231 -15.66 10.68 -3.24
CA ILE A 231 -14.88 10.69 -2.00
C ILE A 231 -14.07 9.41 -1.91
N PHE A 232 -12.80 9.53 -1.53
CA PHE A 232 -11.90 8.38 -1.37
C PHE A 232 -11.44 8.24 0.08
N TYR A 233 -11.36 6.99 0.53
CA TYR A 233 -10.85 6.65 1.86
C TYR A 233 -9.73 5.63 1.75
N LEU A 234 -8.68 5.80 2.56
CA LEU A 234 -7.57 4.86 2.67
C LEU A 234 -8.00 3.47 3.16
N ARG A 235 -9.15 3.37 3.81
CA ARG A 235 -9.78 2.13 4.28
C ARG A 235 -11.21 2.38 4.80
#